data_874b95a936f2f98c33f306d3a1ab0df0
#
_entry.id   874b95a936f2f98c33f306d3a1ab0df0
#
_cell.length_a   1.000
_cell.length_b   1.000
_cell.length_c   1.000
_cell.angle_alpha   90.00
_cell.angle_beta   90.00
_cell.angle_gamma   90.00
#
_symmetry.space_group_name_H-M   'P 1'
#
loop_
_entity.id
_entity.type
_entity.pdbx_description
1 polymer ?
#
loop_
_entity_poly.entity_id
_entity_poly.type
_entity_poly.pdbx_seq_one_letter_code
_entity_poly.pdbx_strand_id
1 'polypeptide(L)'
;VIYDVQFSLDAAAELVRIAGAVGSAVLVLNAAENIRRKLENNPADQGVFLSEGLYYIDEDPLRAFFLIDVESMVVEVTDFRIV
;
A
#
# COMPACT_ATOMS: atom_id res chain seq x y z
N VAL A 1 -17.35 -6.91 4.51
CA VAL A 1 -17.17 -5.45 4.45
C VAL A 1 -15.86 -5.13 3.78
N ILE A 2 -15.90 -4.30 2.76
CA ILE A 2 -14.73 -3.99 1.92
C ILE A 2 -14.35 -2.53 2.14
N TYR A 3 -13.06 -2.31 2.46
CA TYR A 3 -12.50 -0.97 2.57
C TYR A 3 -12.19 -0.43 1.16
N ASP A 4 -12.36 0.87 0.99
CA ASP A 4 -11.93 1.57 -0.21
C ASP A 4 -10.45 1.91 -0.05
N VAL A 5 -9.60 1.34 -0.91
CA VAL A 5 -8.15 1.54 -0.83
C VAL A 5 -7.76 2.60 -1.84
N GLN A 6 -7.14 3.67 -1.33
CA GLN A 6 -6.73 4.82 -2.14
C GLN A 6 -5.22 5.02 -2.02
N PHE A 7 -4.59 5.45 -3.11
CA PHE A 7 -3.18 5.83 -3.09
C PHE A 7 -3.10 7.36 -3.08
N SER A 8 -2.33 7.91 -2.15
CA SER A 8 -2.07 9.35 -2.15
C SER A 8 -1.28 9.73 -3.39
N LEU A 9 -1.27 11.02 -3.72
CA LEU A 9 -0.48 11.51 -4.84
C LEU A 9 1.01 11.20 -4.65
N ASP A 10 1.51 11.34 -3.43
CA ASP A 10 2.91 11.03 -3.12
C ASP A 10 3.19 9.54 -3.30
N ALA A 11 2.28 8.67 -2.84
CA ALA A 11 2.43 7.23 -3.02
C ALA A 11 2.42 6.85 -4.49
N ALA A 12 1.51 7.44 -5.28
CA ALA A 12 1.43 7.16 -6.72
C ALA A 12 2.72 7.60 -7.44
N ALA A 13 3.25 8.77 -7.10
CA ALA A 13 4.50 9.26 -7.68
C ALA A 13 5.68 8.36 -7.33
N GLU A 14 5.75 7.91 -6.08
CA GLU A 14 6.81 7.02 -5.63
C GLU A 14 6.73 5.66 -6.32
N LEU A 15 5.52 5.15 -6.55
CA LEU A 15 5.30 3.90 -7.26
C LEU A 15 5.86 3.98 -8.69
N VAL A 16 5.61 5.08 -9.39
CA VAL A 16 6.14 5.30 -10.74
C VAL A 16 7.67 5.33 -10.71
N ARG A 17 8.25 6.04 -9.75
CA ARG A 17 9.71 6.12 -9.59
C ARG A 17 10.32 4.74 -9.35
N ILE A 18 9.72 3.95 -8.46
CA ILE A 18 10.20 2.60 -8.13
C ILE A 18 10.10 1.69 -9.36
N ALA A 19 9.01 1.77 -10.11
CA ALA A 19 8.82 0.96 -11.32
C ALA A 19 9.95 1.20 -12.33
N GLY A 20 10.36 2.46 -12.49
CA GLY A 20 11.48 2.79 -13.34
C GLY A 20 12.82 2.31 -12.80
N ALA A 21 13.02 2.43 -11.48
CA ALA A 21 14.30 2.05 -10.84
C ALA A 21 14.51 0.54 -10.82
N VAL A 22 13.44 -0.24 -10.60
CA VAL A 22 13.52 -1.71 -10.55
C VAL A 22 13.73 -2.30 -11.94
N GLY A 23 13.33 -1.58 -12.98
CA GLY A 23 13.47 -2.05 -14.36
C GLY A 23 12.39 -3.05 -14.78
N SER A 24 11.35 -3.23 -13.98
CA SER A 24 10.21 -4.08 -14.32
C SER A 24 8.94 -3.45 -13.78
N ALA A 25 8.27 -2.68 -14.64
CA ALA A 25 7.01 -2.05 -14.28
C ALA A 25 5.93 -3.09 -13.94
N VAL A 26 5.91 -4.20 -14.68
CA VAL A 26 4.93 -5.27 -14.47
C VAL A 26 5.06 -5.86 -13.08
N LEU A 27 6.27 -6.17 -12.64
CA LEU A 27 6.53 -6.73 -11.30
C LEU A 27 6.05 -5.78 -10.20
N VAL A 28 6.41 -4.50 -10.34
CA VAL A 28 6.07 -3.49 -9.33
C VAL A 28 4.56 -3.22 -9.30
N LEU A 29 3.92 -3.10 -10.46
CA LEU A 29 2.48 -2.83 -10.53
C LEU A 29 1.66 -4.03 -10.06
N ASN A 30 2.12 -5.25 -10.31
CA ASN A 30 1.46 -6.45 -9.78
C ASN A 30 1.54 -6.49 -8.25
N ALA A 31 2.69 -6.13 -7.68
CA ALA A 31 2.84 -6.06 -6.23
C ALA A 31 1.91 -5.01 -5.63
N ALA A 32 1.81 -3.83 -6.26
CA ALA A 32 0.91 -2.77 -5.81
C ALA A 32 -0.56 -3.22 -5.86
N GLU A 33 -0.95 -3.93 -6.91
CA GLU A 33 -2.33 -4.45 -7.04
C GLU A 33 -2.61 -5.52 -5.99
N ASN A 34 -1.65 -6.38 -5.68
CA ASN A 34 -1.80 -7.37 -4.63
C ASN A 34 -1.97 -6.70 -3.26
N ILE A 35 -1.21 -5.65 -3.00
CA ILE A 35 -1.36 -4.86 -1.77
C ILE A 35 -2.76 -4.28 -1.69
N ARG A 36 -3.24 -3.65 -2.77
CA ARG A 36 -4.57 -3.05 -2.81
C ARG A 36 -5.64 -4.08 -2.45
N ARG A 37 -5.58 -5.25 -3.05
CA ARG A 37 -6.58 -6.30 -2.80
C ARG A 37 -6.53 -6.82 -1.37
N LYS A 38 -5.33 -7.00 -0.82
CA LYS A 38 -5.19 -7.45 0.57
C LYS A 38 -5.76 -6.44 1.55
N LEU A 39 -5.56 -5.15 1.29
CA LEU A 39 -6.02 -4.10 2.19
C LEU A 39 -7.53 -3.85 2.12
N GLU A 40 -8.22 -4.41 1.16
CA GLU A 40 -9.68 -4.31 1.09
C GLU A 40 -10.37 -5.06 2.24
N ASN A 41 -9.73 -6.10 2.77
CA ASN A 41 -10.31 -6.94 3.83
C ASN A 41 -9.41 -6.96 5.05
N ASN A 42 -9.94 -6.54 6.19
CA ASN A 42 -9.24 -6.54 7.47
C ASN A 42 -7.84 -5.94 7.37
N PRO A 43 -7.72 -4.68 6.94
CA PRO A 43 -6.39 -4.10 6.67
C PRO A 43 -5.47 -4.10 7.90
N ALA A 44 -6.01 -3.96 9.10
CA ALA A 44 -5.19 -3.99 10.32
C ALA A 44 -4.52 -5.36 10.53
N ASP A 45 -5.19 -6.44 10.13
CA ASP A 45 -4.64 -7.79 10.26
C ASP A 45 -3.63 -8.12 9.17
N GLN A 46 -3.69 -7.42 8.04
CA GLN A 46 -2.79 -7.66 6.91
C GLN A 46 -1.43 -7.00 7.09
N GLY A 47 -1.37 -5.93 7.88
CA GLY A 47 -0.17 -5.12 8.02
C GLY A 47 0.48 -5.26 9.39
N VAL A 48 1.64 -4.63 9.52
CA VAL A 48 2.38 -4.51 10.76
C VAL A 48 2.13 -3.13 11.35
N PHE A 49 1.74 -3.09 12.61
CA PHE A 49 1.47 -1.85 13.32
C PHE A 49 2.77 -1.08 13.57
N LEU A 50 2.77 0.21 13.26
CA LEU A 50 3.92 1.09 13.52
C LEU A 50 3.60 2.09 14.63
N SER A 51 2.49 2.80 14.48
CA SER A 51 2.01 3.75 15.47
C SER A 51 0.51 3.90 15.27
N GLU A 52 -0.15 4.69 16.09
CA GLU A 52 -1.60 4.82 16.02
C GLU A 52 -2.06 5.19 14.62
N GLY A 53 -2.85 4.30 14.01
CA GLY A 53 -3.41 4.48 12.69
C GLY A 53 -2.47 4.19 11.54
N LEU A 54 -1.17 4.00 11.79
CA LEU A 54 -0.16 3.81 10.74
C LEU A 54 0.35 2.37 10.75
N TYR A 55 0.35 1.75 9.59
CA TYR A 55 0.78 0.36 9.37
C TYR A 55 1.66 0.28 8.14
N TYR A 56 2.34 -0.86 7.98
CA TYR A 56 2.96 -1.19 6.70
C TYR A 56 2.65 -2.63 6.32
N ILE A 57 2.76 -2.93 5.02
CA ILE A 57 2.60 -4.27 4.48
C ILE A 57 3.69 -4.49 3.43
N ASP A 58 4.28 -5.69 3.46
CA ASP A 58 5.29 -6.08 2.49
C ASP A 58 4.68 -6.99 1.44
N GLU A 59 4.95 -6.68 0.18
CA GLU A 59 4.64 -7.49 -0.98
C GLU A 59 5.80 -7.30 -1.94
N ASP A 60 6.77 -8.23 -1.91
CA ASP A 60 8.01 -8.09 -2.66
C ASP A 60 7.75 -7.69 -4.12
N PRO A 61 8.41 -6.66 -4.62
CA PRO A 61 9.53 -5.89 -4.08
C PRO A 61 9.12 -4.63 -3.30
N LEU A 62 7.86 -4.50 -2.92
CA LEU A 62 7.33 -3.28 -2.31
C LEU A 62 7.05 -3.42 -0.83
N ARG A 63 7.22 -2.31 -0.13
CA ARG A 63 6.64 -2.06 1.19
C ARG A 63 5.72 -0.86 1.06
N ALA A 64 4.46 -1.00 1.47
CA ALA A 64 3.49 0.08 1.45
C ALA A 64 3.19 0.52 2.87
N PHE A 65 3.20 1.83 3.09
CA PHE A 65 2.77 2.43 4.35
C PHE A 65 1.35 2.94 4.18
N PHE A 66 0.48 2.66 5.15
CA PHE A 66 -0.93 3.01 5.00
C PHE A 66 -1.57 3.42 6.32
N LEU A 67 -2.60 4.23 6.20
CA LEU A 67 -3.45 4.68 7.29
C LEU A 67 -4.83 4.04 7.12
N ILE A 68 -5.46 3.70 8.23
CA ILE A 68 -6.81 3.12 8.22
C ILE A 68 -7.77 4.11 8.88
N ASP A 69 -8.82 4.49 8.14
CA ASP A 69 -9.94 5.24 8.69
C ASP A 69 -11.14 4.29 8.79
N VAL A 70 -11.38 3.79 10.00
CA VAL A 70 -12.43 2.79 10.23
C VAL A 70 -13.82 3.40 10.04
N GLU A 71 -14.00 4.65 10.42
CA GLU A 71 -15.31 5.30 10.32
C GLU A 71 -15.78 5.45 8.87
N SER A 72 -14.88 5.88 8.00
CA SER A 72 -15.21 6.05 6.58
C SER A 72 -14.92 4.81 5.75
N MET A 73 -14.35 3.77 6.35
CA MET A 73 -13.99 2.53 5.66
C MET A 73 -13.03 2.78 4.50
N VAL A 74 -12.01 3.62 4.75
CA VAL A 74 -11.00 3.98 3.75
C VAL A 74 -9.62 3.59 4.28
N VAL A 75 -8.81 3.02 3.39
CA VAL A 75 -7.38 2.82 3.61
C VAL A 75 -6.65 3.74 2.65
N GLU A 76 -5.76 4.58 3.17
CA GLU A 76 -4.93 5.44 2.34
C GLU A 76 -3.48 4.95 2.39
N VAL A 77 -2.97 4.52 1.24
CA VAL A 77 -1.55 4.21 1.08
C VAL A 77 -0.81 5.53 0.89
N THR A 78 0.10 5.83 1.80
CA THR A 78 0.77 7.14 1.85
C THR A 78 2.16 7.13 1.25
N ASP A 79 2.80 5.96 1.17
CA ASP A 79 4.15 5.85 0.64
C ASP A 79 4.45 4.42 0.21
N PHE A 80 5.39 4.27 -0.70
CA PHE A 80 5.95 2.98 -1.11
C PHE A 80 7.45 3.01 -0.97
N ARG A 81 8.03 1.89 -0.61
CA ARG A 81 9.47 1.68 -0.54
C ARG A 81 9.84 0.35 -1.17
N ILE A 82 11.08 0.24 -1.63
CA ILE A 82 11.64 -1.05 -2.07
C ILE A 82 12.07 -1.82 -0.83
N VAL A 83 11.70 -3.08 -0.78
CA VAL A 83 12.06 -3.98 0.32
C VAL A 83 13.37 -4.68 0.01
#